data_4dc2c6add2dba89a98fba41808fd1710
#
_entry.id   4dc2c6add2dba89a98fba41808fd1710
#
_cell.length_a   1.000
_cell.length_b   1.000
_cell.length_c   1.000
_cell.angle_alpha   90.00
_cell.angle_beta   90.00
_cell.angle_gamma   90.00
#
_symmetry.space_group_name_H-M   'P 1'
#
loop_
_entity.id
_entity.type
_entity.pdbx_description
1 polymer ?
#
loop_
_entity_poly.entity_id
_entity_poly.type
_entity_poly.pdbx_seq_one_letter_code
_entity_poly.pdbx_strand_id
1 'polypeptide(L)'
;MIRGRRATRQPWISRHESGGSTHGRERGEGTLIVNQWVPAAHRGDAIGDSASRVRDLLRRAGHRSELYALTCDDDLREDVRPFDDAEATRGDITIFHYALPSPMTDAFGRLPHGRVLQYHNVTPASFFAPYDPGLFRLATMGRQELSTLVGRVDLALGDSEYNRQELEDLGFQPTAVMPIAVNIARLTGAAPVPALEQILDDGLVNFLFVGRIAPNKRIEDHIRLAEHYKRYVDAYYRFIFVGRYDVVPRYYATVRALLAEYDMPPERFVFTGPVPDAELAAYYRSASVYISLSEHEGFCVPLVEAMAMDVPVMAYAAGAVPDTLGGAGVQFAPKDLEQAAELLGMLAFDEELRDRVLDGQRRRLDDFNEAALGRRLDAMIASLS
;
A
#
# COMPACT_ATOMS: atom_id res chain seq x y z
N MET A 1 -25.49 -6.04 27.19
CA MET A 1 -24.72 -7.30 27.11
C MET A 1 -24.43 -7.55 25.63
N ILE A 2 -23.31 -7.04 25.14
CA ILE A 2 -22.86 -7.28 23.75
C ILE A 2 -21.75 -8.32 23.86
N ARG A 3 -22.04 -9.53 23.39
CA ARG A 3 -21.07 -10.62 23.36
C ARG A 3 -20.05 -10.32 22.26
N GLY A 4 -18.79 -10.09 22.66
CA GLY A 4 -17.67 -9.97 21.73
C GLY A 4 -17.52 -11.25 20.90
N ARG A 5 -17.61 -11.11 19.61
CA ARG A 5 -17.19 -12.16 18.67
C ARG A 5 -15.66 -12.19 18.67
N ARG A 6 -15.09 -13.28 19.19
CA ARG A 6 -13.67 -13.59 18.98
C ARG A 6 -13.47 -13.75 17.47
N ALA A 7 -12.58 -12.97 16.91
CA ALA A 7 -12.08 -13.18 15.55
C ALA A 7 -11.40 -14.56 15.52
N THR A 8 -12.06 -15.52 14.91
CA THR A 8 -11.46 -16.82 14.59
C THR A 8 -10.43 -16.57 13.49
N ARG A 9 -9.16 -16.90 13.76
CA ARG A 9 -8.10 -16.93 12.75
C ARG A 9 -8.57 -17.85 11.61
N GLN A 10 -8.89 -17.26 10.46
CA GLN A 10 -9.19 -18.04 9.25
C GLN A 10 -7.90 -18.70 8.75
N PRO A 11 -7.99 -19.91 8.18
CA PRO A 11 -6.83 -20.55 7.57
C PRO A 11 -6.34 -19.70 6.40
N TRP A 12 -5.01 -19.68 6.23
CA TRP A 12 -4.31 -18.87 5.24
C TRP A 12 -4.79 -19.07 3.79
N ILE A 13 -5.31 -20.27 3.48
CA ILE A 13 -5.89 -20.63 2.16
C ILE A 13 -7.29 -21.20 2.36
N SER A 14 -8.28 -20.70 1.63
CA SER A 14 -9.61 -21.30 1.55
C SER A 14 -9.58 -22.46 0.54
N ARG A 15 -9.74 -23.71 1.01
CA ARG A 15 -9.90 -24.88 0.13
C ARG A 15 -11.38 -25.21 -0.05
N HIS A 16 -11.83 -25.28 -1.30
CA HIS A 16 -12.98 -26.10 -1.66
C HIS A 16 -12.48 -27.50 -1.98
N GLU A 17 -12.93 -28.49 -1.23
CA GLU A 17 -12.62 -29.90 -1.48
C GLU A 17 -13.33 -30.37 -2.76
N SER A 18 -12.57 -30.53 -3.85
CA SER A 18 -12.95 -31.36 -4.99
C SER A 18 -11.98 -32.52 -5.03
N GLY A 19 -12.50 -33.74 -4.74
CA GLY A 19 -11.73 -34.96 -4.76
C GLY A 19 -11.20 -35.28 -6.16
N GLY A 20 -9.88 -35.32 -6.27
CA GLY A 20 -9.16 -35.80 -7.45
C GLY A 20 -7.80 -36.34 -7.00
N SER A 21 -7.64 -37.65 -7.07
CA SER A 21 -6.41 -38.39 -6.82
C SER A 21 -5.30 -37.91 -7.74
N THR A 22 -4.24 -37.34 -7.19
CA THR A 22 -2.99 -37.09 -7.92
C THR A 22 -1.82 -37.69 -7.15
N HIS A 23 -1.00 -38.45 -7.87
CA HIS A 23 0.23 -39.08 -7.43
C HIS A 23 1.18 -38.03 -6.85
N GLY A 24 1.44 -38.10 -5.54
CA GLY A 24 2.45 -37.34 -4.86
C GLY A 24 3.87 -37.71 -5.33
N ARG A 25 4.59 -36.77 -5.91
CA ARG A 25 6.04 -36.79 -5.90
C ARG A 25 6.50 -36.17 -4.60
N GLU A 26 7.03 -36.96 -3.70
CA GLU A 26 7.86 -36.47 -2.57
C GLU A 26 9.09 -35.75 -3.16
N ARG A 27 9.03 -34.42 -3.23
CA ARG A 27 10.23 -33.60 -3.41
C ARG A 27 10.81 -33.32 -2.03
N GLY A 28 12.05 -33.76 -1.79
CA GLY A 28 12.83 -33.36 -0.61
C GLY A 28 12.95 -31.85 -0.53
N GLU A 29 13.25 -31.32 0.65
CA GLU A 29 13.53 -29.90 0.93
C GLU A 29 14.70 -29.40 0.05
N GLY A 30 14.40 -29.02 -1.19
CA GLY A 30 15.36 -28.58 -2.19
C GLY A 30 15.31 -27.07 -2.38
N THR A 31 16.44 -26.45 -2.67
CA THR A 31 16.55 -25.05 -3.12
C THR A 31 15.72 -24.86 -4.38
N LEU A 32 14.70 -23.98 -4.33
CA LEU A 32 13.87 -23.59 -5.46
C LEU A 32 14.41 -22.32 -6.13
N ILE A 33 14.06 -22.13 -7.40
CA ILE A 33 14.23 -20.87 -8.13
C ILE A 33 12.89 -20.17 -8.18
N VAL A 34 12.75 -19.11 -7.37
CA VAL A 34 11.52 -18.30 -7.24
C VAL A 34 11.80 -16.91 -7.79
N ASN A 35 11.48 -16.67 -9.04
CA ASN A 35 11.72 -15.40 -9.70
C ASN A 35 10.52 -14.46 -9.58
N GLN A 36 10.78 -13.15 -9.71
CA GLN A 36 9.76 -12.13 -9.62
C GLN A 36 9.77 -11.23 -10.85
N TRP A 37 8.60 -10.90 -11.34
CA TRP A 37 8.40 -10.00 -12.47
C TRP A 37 7.67 -8.74 -12.02
N VAL A 38 8.26 -7.58 -12.26
CA VAL A 38 7.63 -6.27 -12.03
C VAL A 38 7.64 -5.47 -13.33
N PRO A 39 6.55 -4.78 -13.72
CA PRO A 39 6.56 -3.95 -14.93
C PRO A 39 7.59 -2.83 -14.86
N ALA A 40 7.81 -2.27 -13.68
CA ALA A 40 8.79 -1.20 -13.45
C ALA A 40 9.40 -1.34 -12.05
N ALA A 41 10.68 -1.00 -11.92
CA ALA A 41 11.39 -0.92 -10.65
C ALA A 41 12.05 0.47 -10.55
N HIS A 42 11.39 1.37 -9.86
CA HIS A 42 11.87 2.74 -9.65
C HIS A 42 12.00 3.04 -8.16
N ARG A 43 12.91 3.94 -7.79
CA ARG A 43 13.06 4.34 -6.39
C ARG A 43 11.79 5.00 -5.87
N GLY A 44 11.39 4.59 -4.66
CA GLY A 44 10.16 5.07 -4.03
C GLY A 44 8.88 4.48 -4.63
N ASP A 45 8.99 3.45 -5.47
CA ASP A 45 7.87 2.61 -5.86
C ASP A 45 7.68 1.47 -4.85
N ALA A 46 6.57 1.51 -4.12
CA ALA A 46 6.27 0.52 -3.08
C ALA A 46 6.24 -0.93 -3.60
N ILE A 47 5.90 -1.15 -4.87
CA ILE A 47 5.83 -2.48 -5.48
C ILE A 47 7.25 -3.00 -5.73
N GLY A 48 8.11 -2.20 -6.36
CA GLY A 48 9.51 -2.55 -6.61
C GLY A 48 10.28 -2.78 -5.32
N ASP A 49 10.10 -1.91 -4.33
CA ASP A 49 10.69 -2.06 -2.99
C ASP A 49 10.21 -3.35 -2.30
N SER A 50 8.90 -3.67 -2.37
CA SER A 50 8.34 -4.90 -1.83
C SER A 50 8.91 -6.14 -2.52
N ALA A 51 8.97 -6.15 -3.85
CA ALA A 51 9.52 -7.26 -4.61
C ALA A 51 11.00 -7.51 -4.27
N SER A 52 11.80 -6.46 -4.11
CA SER A 52 13.19 -6.56 -3.67
C SER A 52 13.31 -7.19 -2.28
N ARG A 53 12.46 -6.80 -1.33
CA ARG A 53 12.44 -7.41 0.03
C ARG A 53 11.98 -8.86 0.01
N VAL A 54 10.99 -9.21 -0.79
CA VAL A 54 10.54 -10.59 -0.98
C VAL A 54 11.68 -11.44 -1.55
N ARG A 55 12.42 -10.93 -2.56
CA ARG A 55 13.62 -11.57 -3.09
C ARG A 55 14.65 -11.87 -1.98
N ASP A 56 14.93 -10.86 -1.17
CA ASP A 56 15.94 -11.00 -0.11
C ASP A 56 15.50 -11.98 0.99
N LEU A 57 14.20 -12.03 1.31
CA LEU A 57 13.63 -13.03 2.22
C LEU A 57 13.76 -14.45 1.64
N LEU A 58 13.40 -14.64 0.38
CA LEU A 58 13.54 -15.93 -0.32
C LEU A 58 15.00 -16.40 -0.34
N ARG A 59 15.95 -15.49 -0.61
CA ARG A 59 17.39 -15.80 -0.58
C ARG A 59 17.87 -16.19 0.83
N ARG A 60 17.40 -15.52 1.87
CA ARG A 60 17.71 -15.88 3.27
C ARG A 60 17.09 -17.23 3.68
N ALA A 61 15.96 -17.60 3.08
CA ALA A 61 15.33 -18.91 3.26
C ALA A 61 16.02 -20.04 2.46
N GLY A 62 17.11 -19.75 1.72
CA GLY A 62 17.89 -20.74 0.98
C GLY A 62 17.42 -20.97 -0.46
N HIS A 63 16.50 -20.17 -0.97
CA HIS A 63 16.05 -20.21 -2.36
C HIS A 63 16.89 -19.29 -3.25
N ARG A 64 16.87 -19.53 -4.57
CA ARG A 64 17.38 -18.58 -5.56
C ARG A 64 16.23 -17.69 -5.98
N SER A 65 16.44 -16.38 -6.05
CA SER A 65 15.42 -15.42 -6.46
C SER A 65 16.06 -14.24 -7.18
N GLU A 66 15.55 -13.91 -8.35
CA GLU A 66 15.91 -12.74 -9.15
C GLU A 66 14.67 -11.90 -9.45
N LEU A 67 14.92 -10.59 -9.63
CA LEU A 67 13.89 -9.63 -9.99
C LEU A 67 14.10 -9.19 -11.44
N TYR A 68 13.06 -9.31 -12.27
CA TYR A 68 13.06 -8.91 -13.68
C TYR A 68 12.08 -7.78 -13.93
N ALA A 69 12.51 -6.74 -14.67
CA ALA A 69 11.68 -5.58 -14.98
C ALA A 69 11.76 -5.18 -16.46
N LEU A 70 10.68 -4.54 -16.97
CA LEU A 70 10.71 -3.90 -18.29
C LEU A 70 11.50 -2.60 -18.25
N THR A 71 11.38 -1.86 -17.14
CA THR A 71 12.12 -0.62 -16.90
C THR A 71 12.62 -0.57 -15.46
N CYS A 72 13.83 -0.04 -15.27
CA CYS A 72 14.36 0.24 -13.93
C CYS A 72 15.22 1.50 -13.96
N ASP A 73 15.42 2.11 -12.78
CA ASP A 73 16.38 3.19 -12.62
C ASP A 73 17.82 2.67 -12.81
N ASP A 74 18.72 3.53 -13.30
CA ASP A 74 20.09 3.14 -13.64
C ASP A 74 20.88 2.57 -12.45
N ASP A 75 20.63 3.09 -11.27
CA ASP A 75 21.28 2.66 -10.02
C ASP A 75 20.71 1.36 -9.42
N LEU A 76 19.61 0.84 -9.99
CA LEU A 76 19.03 -0.46 -9.62
C LEU A 76 19.43 -1.60 -10.58
N ARG A 77 20.21 -1.31 -11.64
CA ARG A 77 20.57 -2.31 -12.67
C ARG A 77 21.45 -3.46 -12.17
N GLU A 78 22.10 -3.30 -11.03
CA GLU A 78 22.83 -4.38 -10.39
C GLU A 78 21.92 -5.36 -9.65
N ASP A 79 20.76 -4.87 -9.19
CA ASP A 79 19.77 -5.60 -8.39
C ASP A 79 18.60 -6.12 -9.21
N VAL A 80 18.32 -5.52 -10.37
CA VAL A 80 17.15 -5.78 -11.21
C VAL A 80 17.61 -6.14 -12.62
N ARG A 81 17.24 -7.33 -13.08
CA ARG A 81 17.58 -7.81 -14.43
C ARG A 81 16.56 -7.32 -15.47
N PRO A 82 17.00 -7.14 -16.72
CA PRO A 82 16.07 -6.81 -17.79
C PRO A 82 15.14 -8.00 -18.10
N PHE A 83 13.88 -7.71 -18.44
CA PHE A 83 12.87 -8.75 -18.71
C PHE A 83 13.18 -9.60 -19.96
N ASP A 84 13.93 -9.11 -20.91
CA ASP A 84 14.38 -9.84 -22.11
C ASP A 84 15.57 -10.79 -21.84
N ASP A 85 16.05 -10.87 -20.60
CA ASP A 85 17.02 -11.89 -20.19
C ASP A 85 16.40 -13.30 -20.37
N ALA A 86 17.13 -14.21 -20.99
CA ALA A 86 16.68 -15.58 -21.24
C ALA A 86 16.35 -16.37 -19.94
N GLU A 87 16.93 -15.96 -18.81
CA GLU A 87 16.65 -16.57 -17.49
C GLU A 87 15.32 -16.10 -16.89
N ALA A 88 14.72 -15.00 -17.40
CA ALA A 88 13.46 -14.46 -16.85
C ALA A 88 12.31 -15.49 -16.88
N THR A 89 12.27 -16.34 -17.90
CA THR A 89 11.23 -17.36 -18.09
C THR A 89 11.59 -18.73 -17.51
N ARG A 90 12.72 -18.83 -16.77
CA ARG A 90 13.18 -20.06 -16.13
C ARG A 90 12.94 -20.02 -14.63
N GLY A 91 12.71 -21.18 -14.03
CA GLY A 91 12.54 -21.29 -12.58
C GLY A 91 11.52 -22.35 -12.21
N ASP A 92 11.26 -22.48 -10.92
CA ASP A 92 10.23 -23.37 -10.37
C ASP A 92 8.92 -22.60 -10.11
N ILE A 93 9.05 -21.31 -9.72
CA ILE A 93 7.92 -20.39 -9.44
C ILE A 93 8.27 -19.01 -9.99
N THR A 94 7.28 -18.35 -10.59
CA THR A 94 7.35 -16.92 -10.92
C THR A 94 6.23 -16.16 -10.23
N ILE A 95 6.59 -15.12 -9.45
CA ILE A 95 5.65 -14.16 -8.84
C ILE A 95 5.55 -12.96 -9.78
N PHE A 96 4.36 -12.70 -10.34
CA PHE A 96 4.11 -11.53 -11.17
C PHE A 96 3.37 -10.45 -10.39
N HIS A 97 4.01 -9.31 -10.22
CA HIS A 97 3.46 -8.15 -9.54
C HIS A 97 2.59 -7.33 -10.49
N TYR A 98 1.28 -7.39 -10.29
CA TYR A 98 0.30 -6.78 -11.17
C TYR A 98 -0.37 -5.54 -10.55
N ALA A 99 -0.21 -4.40 -11.18
CA ALA A 99 -0.87 -3.14 -10.80
C ALA A 99 -1.41 -2.35 -12.00
N LEU A 100 -0.88 -2.62 -13.21
CA LEU A 100 -1.23 -1.96 -14.47
C LEU A 100 -1.09 -2.96 -15.61
N PRO A 101 -1.75 -2.72 -16.78
CA PRO A 101 -1.59 -3.57 -17.96
C PRO A 101 -0.12 -3.59 -18.40
N SER A 102 0.36 -4.75 -18.81
CA SER A 102 1.77 -4.95 -19.12
C SER A 102 1.96 -6.03 -20.19
N PRO A 103 2.94 -5.85 -21.11
CA PRO A 103 3.35 -6.92 -22.04
C PRO A 103 3.77 -8.22 -21.34
N MET A 104 4.14 -8.16 -20.05
CA MET A 104 4.47 -9.33 -19.25
C MET A 104 3.27 -10.26 -19.01
N THR A 105 2.05 -9.73 -18.99
CA THR A 105 0.84 -10.48 -18.60
C THR A 105 0.60 -11.71 -19.45
N ASP A 106 0.71 -11.57 -20.77
CA ASP A 106 0.51 -12.70 -21.68
C ASP A 106 1.68 -13.71 -21.61
N ALA A 107 2.92 -13.22 -21.46
CA ALA A 107 4.08 -14.07 -21.25
C ALA A 107 3.97 -14.88 -19.95
N PHE A 108 3.55 -14.23 -18.84
CA PHE A 108 3.33 -14.87 -17.55
C PHE A 108 2.30 -15.98 -17.63
N GLY A 109 1.16 -15.73 -18.26
CA GLY A 109 0.11 -16.73 -18.40
C GLY A 109 0.48 -17.98 -19.23
N ARG A 110 1.65 -17.96 -19.91
CA ARG A 110 2.17 -19.08 -20.71
C ARG A 110 3.34 -19.81 -20.05
N LEU A 111 3.82 -19.37 -18.89
CA LEU A 111 4.92 -20.04 -18.21
C LEU A 111 4.55 -21.51 -17.91
N PRO A 112 5.52 -22.45 -18.06
CA PRO A 112 5.27 -23.89 -17.86
C PRO A 112 5.42 -24.35 -16.41
N HIS A 113 5.77 -23.43 -15.48
CA HIS A 113 6.02 -23.70 -14.06
C HIS A 113 5.06 -22.89 -13.17
N GLY A 114 5.23 -22.92 -11.84
CA GLY A 114 4.35 -22.28 -10.87
C GLY A 114 4.17 -20.78 -11.13
N ARG A 115 2.91 -20.34 -11.28
CA ARG A 115 2.52 -18.96 -11.59
C ARG A 115 1.78 -18.36 -10.42
N VAL A 116 2.41 -17.43 -9.73
CA VAL A 116 1.83 -16.69 -8.62
C VAL A 116 1.55 -15.26 -9.07
N LEU A 117 0.30 -14.86 -9.03
CA LEU A 117 -0.09 -13.47 -9.26
C LEU A 117 -0.07 -12.72 -7.93
N GLN A 118 0.70 -11.64 -7.80
CA GLN A 118 0.61 -10.67 -6.69
C GLN A 118 -0.15 -9.44 -7.19
N TYR A 119 -1.37 -9.25 -6.73
CA TYR A 119 -2.25 -8.17 -7.16
C TYR A 119 -2.16 -6.97 -6.21
N HIS A 120 -1.64 -5.85 -6.72
CA HIS A 120 -1.45 -4.59 -5.99
C HIS A 120 -2.62 -3.61 -6.15
N ASN A 121 -3.71 -4.05 -6.70
CA ASN A 121 -4.91 -3.30 -7.07
C ASN A 121 -4.74 -2.40 -8.31
N VAL A 122 -5.84 -2.23 -9.03
CA VAL A 122 -5.99 -1.24 -10.10
C VAL A 122 -7.09 -0.27 -9.70
N THR A 123 -6.70 0.97 -9.42
CA THR A 123 -7.66 2.03 -9.04
C THR A 123 -8.82 2.10 -10.05
N PRO A 124 -10.08 2.11 -9.61
CA PRO A 124 -11.23 2.19 -10.50
C PRO A 124 -11.14 3.38 -11.45
N ALA A 125 -11.36 3.12 -12.74
CA ALA A 125 -11.22 4.11 -13.81
C ALA A 125 -12.11 5.35 -13.59
N SER A 126 -13.27 5.19 -12.92
CA SER A 126 -14.21 6.27 -12.61
C SER A 126 -13.57 7.45 -11.86
N PHE A 127 -12.56 7.22 -11.02
CA PHE A 127 -11.83 8.30 -10.36
C PHE A 127 -11.11 9.23 -11.33
N PHE A 128 -10.63 8.69 -12.44
CA PHE A 128 -9.87 9.45 -13.44
C PHE A 128 -10.75 10.07 -14.52
N ALA A 129 -11.99 9.61 -14.68
CA ALA A 129 -12.88 10.05 -15.77
C ALA A 129 -13.02 11.57 -15.91
N PRO A 130 -13.15 12.37 -14.81
CA PRO A 130 -13.27 13.84 -14.92
C PRO A 130 -11.96 14.54 -15.28
N TYR A 131 -10.80 13.87 -15.04
CA TYR A 131 -9.50 14.54 -15.00
C TYR A 131 -8.53 14.10 -16.08
N ASP A 132 -8.48 12.79 -16.39
CA ASP A 132 -7.49 12.22 -17.30
C ASP A 132 -8.04 11.03 -18.11
N PRO A 133 -8.39 11.24 -19.39
CA PRO A 133 -8.87 10.17 -20.27
C PRO A 133 -7.81 9.06 -20.53
N GLY A 134 -6.52 9.39 -20.42
CA GLY A 134 -5.42 8.42 -20.56
C GLY A 134 -5.40 7.44 -19.39
N LEU A 135 -5.39 7.96 -18.16
CA LEU A 135 -5.45 7.16 -16.96
C LEU A 135 -6.78 6.40 -16.84
N PHE A 136 -7.90 7.00 -17.26
CA PHE A 136 -9.18 6.30 -17.34
C PHE A 136 -9.07 5.04 -18.22
N ARG A 137 -8.51 5.18 -19.41
CA ARG A 137 -8.32 4.05 -20.35
C ARG A 137 -7.34 3.02 -19.78
N LEU A 138 -6.22 3.48 -19.22
CA LEU A 138 -5.19 2.61 -18.64
C LEU A 138 -5.78 1.76 -17.50
N ALA A 139 -6.51 2.36 -16.58
CA ALA A 139 -7.16 1.65 -15.47
C ALA A 139 -8.25 0.67 -15.98
N THR A 140 -9.03 1.07 -17.00
CA THR A 140 -10.01 0.18 -17.62
C THR A 140 -9.33 -1.04 -18.26
N MET A 141 -8.27 -0.82 -19.04
CA MET A 141 -7.50 -1.89 -19.67
C MET A 141 -6.86 -2.81 -18.63
N GLY A 142 -6.32 -2.25 -17.53
CA GLY A 142 -5.71 -3.05 -16.46
C GLY A 142 -6.70 -4.02 -15.82
N ARG A 143 -7.92 -3.58 -15.53
CA ARG A 143 -8.96 -4.47 -15.01
C ARG A 143 -9.41 -5.52 -16.00
N GLN A 144 -9.50 -5.18 -17.29
CA GLN A 144 -9.82 -6.13 -18.35
C GLN A 144 -8.70 -7.15 -18.56
N GLU A 145 -7.44 -6.71 -18.57
CA GLU A 145 -6.30 -7.59 -18.76
C GLU A 145 -6.13 -8.55 -17.58
N LEU A 146 -6.32 -8.08 -16.33
CA LEU A 146 -6.30 -8.93 -15.14
C LEU A 146 -7.21 -10.15 -15.31
N SER A 147 -8.43 -9.96 -15.80
CA SER A 147 -9.39 -11.04 -15.98
C SER A 147 -8.93 -12.12 -16.98
N THR A 148 -7.99 -11.80 -17.89
CA THR A 148 -7.43 -12.78 -18.83
C THR A 148 -6.54 -13.82 -18.16
N LEU A 149 -6.09 -13.56 -16.93
CA LEU A 149 -5.29 -14.48 -16.13
C LEU A 149 -6.11 -15.48 -15.32
N VAL A 150 -7.44 -15.32 -15.24
CA VAL A 150 -8.33 -16.28 -14.56
C VAL A 150 -8.17 -17.68 -15.18
N GLY A 151 -7.94 -18.68 -14.34
CA GLY A 151 -7.65 -20.06 -14.76
C GLY A 151 -6.25 -20.27 -15.37
N ARG A 152 -5.41 -19.25 -15.38
CA ARG A 152 -4.03 -19.30 -15.91
C ARG A 152 -2.96 -19.10 -14.84
N VAL A 153 -3.34 -18.93 -13.59
CA VAL A 153 -2.44 -18.82 -12.43
C VAL A 153 -2.70 -19.96 -11.47
N ASP A 154 -1.66 -20.36 -10.76
CA ASP A 154 -1.72 -21.47 -9.80
C ASP A 154 -2.08 -20.97 -8.39
N LEU A 155 -1.81 -19.67 -8.11
CA LEU A 155 -2.21 -18.95 -6.90
C LEU A 155 -2.31 -17.45 -7.18
N ALA A 156 -3.37 -16.81 -6.70
CA ALA A 156 -3.52 -15.36 -6.77
C ALA A 156 -3.49 -14.74 -5.36
N LEU A 157 -2.59 -13.79 -5.15
CA LEU A 157 -2.33 -13.11 -3.89
C LEU A 157 -2.85 -11.68 -3.96
N GLY A 158 -3.64 -11.26 -2.99
CA GLY A 158 -4.00 -9.85 -2.78
C GLY A 158 -3.15 -9.23 -1.66
N ASP A 159 -2.82 -7.94 -1.76
CA ASP A 159 -2.09 -7.23 -0.71
C ASP A 159 -2.91 -7.10 0.59
N SER A 160 -4.22 -7.23 0.49
CA SER A 160 -5.20 -7.11 1.56
C SER A 160 -6.35 -8.09 1.35
N GLU A 161 -7.19 -8.24 2.35
CA GLU A 161 -8.43 -9.01 2.22
C GLU A 161 -9.36 -8.37 1.17
N TYR A 162 -9.38 -7.04 1.09
CA TYR A 162 -10.10 -6.31 0.05
C TYR A 162 -9.65 -6.71 -1.36
N ASN A 163 -8.33 -6.76 -1.62
CA ASN A 163 -7.79 -7.20 -2.91
C ASN A 163 -8.05 -8.68 -3.16
N ARG A 164 -7.93 -9.53 -2.13
CA ARG A 164 -8.20 -10.96 -2.23
C ARG A 164 -9.66 -11.21 -2.63
N GLN A 165 -10.60 -10.51 -2.02
CA GLN A 165 -12.03 -10.63 -2.35
C GLN A 165 -12.29 -10.17 -3.79
N GLU A 166 -11.66 -9.08 -4.24
CA GLU A 166 -11.78 -8.64 -5.64
C GLU A 166 -11.27 -9.72 -6.62
N LEU A 167 -10.18 -10.43 -6.29
CA LEU A 167 -9.69 -11.54 -7.09
C LEU A 167 -10.69 -12.72 -7.13
N GLU A 168 -11.31 -13.06 -5.99
CA GLU A 168 -12.35 -14.09 -5.94
C GLU A 168 -13.58 -13.70 -6.76
N ASP A 169 -14.02 -12.46 -6.66
CA ASP A 169 -15.16 -11.94 -7.42
C ASP A 169 -14.90 -11.98 -8.94
N LEU A 170 -13.63 -11.86 -9.36
CA LEU A 170 -13.19 -12.04 -10.74
C LEU A 170 -13.08 -13.51 -11.17
N GLY A 171 -13.12 -14.46 -10.23
CA GLY A 171 -13.06 -15.90 -10.49
C GLY A 171 -11.69 -16.55 -10.31
N PHE A 172 -10.72 -15.85 -9.68
CA PHE A 172 -9.43 -16.46 -9.33
C PHE A 172 -9.59 -17.46 -8.18
N GLN A 173 -8.96 -18.63 -8.32
CA GLN A 173 -8.88 -19.67 -7.28
C GLN A 173 -7.63 -20.54 -7.51
N PRO A 174 -6.85 -20.90 -6.45
CA PRO A 174 -6.96 -20.41 -5.07
C PRO A 174 -6.50 -18.96 -4.89
N THR A 175 -6.92 -18.33 -3.79
CA THR A 175 -6.50 -16.98 -3.41
C THR A 175 -5.97 -16.94 -1.99
N ALA A 176 -5.09 -15.98 -1.70
CA ALA A 176 -4.57 -15.71 -0.35
C ALA A 176 -4.20 -14.24 -0.17
N VAL A 177 -3.89 -13.85 1.06
CA VAL A 177 -3.39 -12.50 1.38
C VAL A 177 -1.89 -12.53 1.59
N MET A 178 -1.15 -11.74 0.81
CA MET A 178 0.26 -11.46 0.98
C MET A 178 0.45 -9.93 1.04
N PRO A 179 0.57 -9.33 2.22
CA PRO A 179 0.76 -7.88 2.34
C PRO A 179 2.03 -7.40 1.65
N ILE A 180 2.02 -6.15 1.22
CA ILE A 180 3.23 -5.47 0.75
C ILE A 180 4.33 -5.54 1.83
N ALA A 181 5.53 -5.91 1.41
CA ALA A 181 6.71 -5.96 2.28
C ALA A 181 7.25 -4.54 2.54
N VAL A 182 6.68 -3.85 3.54
CA VAL A 182 7.07 -2.47 3.86
C VAL A 182 8.47 -2.41 4.49
N ASN A 183 9.35 -1.54 3.95
CA ASN A 183 10.66 -1.29 4.54
C ASN A 183 10.58 -0.23 5.65
N ILE A 184 10.11 -0.64 6.83
CA ILE A 184 10.00 0.26 8.00
C ILE A 184 11.38 0.83 8.39
N ALA A 185 12.43 0.02 8.33
CA ALA A 185 13.76 0.41 8.78
C ALA A 185 14.34 1.61 8.03
N ARG A 186 13.93 1.85 6.76
CA ARG A 186 14.38 3.02 6.00
C ARG A 186 13.96 4.36 6.62
N LEU A 187 12.81 4.38 7.31
CA LEU A 187 12.29 5.58 7.97
C LEU A 187 12.72 5.65 9.45
N THR A 188 12.58 4.55 10.20
CA THR A 188 12.94 4.54 11.62
C THR A 188 14.45 4.70 11.85
N GLY A 189 15.27 4.28 10.88
CA GLY A 189 16.72 4.43 10.88
C GLY A 189 17.23 5.69 10.16
N ALA A 190 16.33 6.52 9.61
CA ALA A 190 16.72 7.70 8.85
C ALA A 190 17.32 8.79 9.77
N ALA A 191 18.38 9.43 9.27
CA ALA A 191 19.02 10.53 10.00
C ALA A 191 18.04 11.70 10.22
N PRO A 192 18.13 12.40 11.35
CA PRO A 192 17.37 13.62 11.59
C PRO A 192 17.67 14.70 10.56
N VAL A 193 16.68 15.54 10.27
CA VAL A 193 16.83 16.77 9.45
C VAL A 193 16.51 17.98 10.32
N PRO A 194 17.45 18.42 11.18
CA PRO A 194 17.14 19.39 12.25
C PRO A 194 16.55 20.70 11.77
N ALA A 195 16.99 21.18 10.59
CA ALA A 195 16.46 22.43 10.04
C ALA A 195 14.98 22.32 9.65
N LEU A 196 14.57 21.17 9.09
CA LEU A 196 13.16 20.92 8.75
C LEU A 196 12.32 20.69 10.01
N GLU A 197 12.82 19.90 10.94
CA GLU A 197 12.13 19.61 12.20
C GLU A 197 11.93 20.91 13.02
N GLN A 198 12.93 21.80 13.06
CA GLN A 198 12.81 23.11 13.72
C GLN A 198 11.78 24.04 13.03
N ILE A 199 11.68 24.01 11.70
CA ILE A 199 10.67 24.81 10.97
C ILE A 199 9.25 24.29 11.29
N LEU A 200 9.09 22.98 11.50
CA LEU A 200 7.81 22.34 11.77
C LEU A 200 7.42 22.40 13.26
N ASP A 201 8.35 22.71 14.16
CA ASP A 201 8.14 22.91 15.60
C ASP A 201 7.84 24.40 15.91
N ASP A 202 6.84 24.93 15.24
CA ASP A 202 6.42 26.35 15.35
C ASP A 202 5.10 26.52 16.13
N GLY A 203 4.67 25.49 16.83
CA GLY A 203 3.46 25.48 17.66
C GLY A 203 2.17 25.17 16.88
N LEU A 204 2.26 24.88 15.57
CA LEU A 204 1.11 24.42 14.80
C LEU A 204 0.91 22.90 14.96
N VAL A 205 -0.35 22.48 14.99
CA VAL A 205 -0.69 21.07 14.88
C VAL A 205 -0.48 20.60 13.44
N ASN A 206 0.43 19.67 13.23
CA ASN A 206 0.79 19.17 11.89
C ASN A 206 -0.02 17.91 11.55
N PHE A 207 -0.91 17.98 10.56
CA PHE A 207 -1.63 16.85 9.98
C PHE A 207 -0.92 16.38 8.72
N LEU A 208 -0.46 15.14 8.72
CA LEU A 208 0.33 14.57 7.63
C LEU A 208 -0.50 13.65 6.74
N PHE A 209 -0.37 13.83 5.45
CA PHE A 209 -0.77 12.88 4.41
C PHE A 209 0.45 12.54 3.55
N VAL A 210 0.66 11.26 3.28
CA VAL A 210 1.73 10.78 2.39
C VAL A 210 1.11 9.99 1.23
N GLY A 211 1.42 10.38 0.00
CA GLY A 211 0.92 9.72 -1.18
C GLY A 211 0.83 10.63 -2.40
N ARG A 212 0.56 10.05 -3.56
CA ARG A 212 0.32 10.81 -4.79
C ARG A 212 -0.95 11.64 -4.67
N ILE A 213 -0.92 12.87 -5.13
CA ILE A 213 -2.12 13.73 -5.20
C ILE A 213 -2.96 13.26 -6.40
N ALA A 214 -3.94 12.42 -6.12
CA ALA A 214 -4.77 11.73 -7.11
C ALA A 214 -6.25 11.68 -6.65
N PRO A 215 -7.21 11.58 -7.57
CA PRO A 215 -8.64 11.71 -7.24
C PRO A 215 -9.16 10.72 -6.19
N ASN A 216 -8.65 9.49 -6.17
CA ASN A 216 -9.02 8.47 -5.18
C ASN A 216 -8.54 8.82 -3.76
N LYS A 217 -7.58 9.73 -3.63
CA LYS A 217 -7.04 10.20 -2.33
C LYS A 217 -7.85 11.32 -1.70
N ARG A 218 -8.80 11.91 -2.43
CA ARG A 218 -9.78 12.87 -1.93
C ARG A 218 -9.15 14.05 -1.16
N ILE A 219 -8.16 14.72 -1.79
CA ILE A 219 -7.49 15.87 -1.16
C ILE A 219 -8.47 17.01 -0.91
N GLU A 220 -9.50 17.16 -1.73
CA GLU A 220 -10.60 18.10 -1.52
C GLU A 220 -11.35 17.89 -0.19
N ASP A 221 -11.43 16.65 0.30
CA ASP A 221 -12.07 16.38 1.59
C ASP A 221 -11.18 16.80 2.76
N HIS A 222 -9.84 16.74 2.61
CA HIS A 222 -8.93 17.31 3.61
C HIS A 222 -9.09 18.84 3.72
N ILE A 223 -9.34 19.53 2.60
CA ILE A 223 -9.59 20.99 2.61
C ILE A 223 -10.93 21.31 3.32
N ARG A 224 -11.98 20.56 3.00
CA ARG A 224 -13.29 20.72 3.67
C ARG A 224 -13.21 20.40 5.16
N LEU A 225 -12.52 19.31 5.52
CA LEU A 225 -12.26 18.96 6.92
C LEU A 225 -11.50 20.06 7.64
N ALA A 226 -10.48 20.64 7.00
CA ALA A 226 -9.72 21.75 7.57
C ALA A 226 -10.58 23.00 7.85
N GLU A 227 -11.60 23.28 7.01
CA GLU A 227 -12.52 24.38 7.27
C GLU A 227 -13.36 24.12 8.53
N HIS A 228 -13.87 22.89 8.72
CA HIS A 228 -14.56 22.52 9.96
C HIS A 228 -13.60 22.59 11.16
N TYR A 229 -12.38 22.05 11.03
CA TYR A 229 -11.37 22.07 12.08
C TYR A 229 -11.03 23.50 12.50
N LYS A 230 -10.73 24.40 11.55
CA LYS A 230 -10.47 25.82 11.79
C LYS A 230 -11.60 26.52 12.53
N ARG A 231 -12.84 26.17 12.20
CA ARG A 231 -14.03 26.84 12.74
C ARG A 231 -14.42 26.37 14.14
N TYR A 232 -14.26 25.08 14.42
CA TYR A 232 -14.86 24.44 15.59
C TYR A 232 -13.86 23.84 16.57
N VAL A 233 -12.60 23.63 16.15
CA VAL A 233 -11.60 22.96 17.00
C VAL A 233 -10.44 23.88 17.30
N ASP A 234 -9.59 24.20 16.31
CA ASP A 234 -8.40 25.02 16.49
C ASP A 234 -8.00 25.70 15.18
N ALA A 235 -7.58 26.98 15.25
CA ALA A 235 -7.07 27.72 14.10
C ALA A 235 -5.56 27.56 13.86
N TYR A 236 -4.83 26.94 14.80
CA TYR A 236 -3.38 26.77 14.76
C TYR A 236 -3.00 25.39 14.26
N TYR A 237 -3.21 25.13 12.96
CA TYR A 237 -2.94 23.86 12.31
C TYR A 237 -2.22 24.03 10.98
N ARG A 238 -1.68 22.93 10.47
CA ARG A 238 -1.10 22.79 9.13
C ARG A 238 -1.37 21.41 8.58
N PHE A 239 -1.79 21.32 7.30
CA PHE A 239 -1.82 20.10 6.54
C PHE A 239 -0.58 20.01 5.66
N ILE A 240 0.13 18.88 5.73
CA ILE A 240 1.34 18.60 4.98
C ILE A 240 1.06 17.41 4.06
N PHE A 241 1.21 17.61 2.75
CA PHE A 241 1.00 16.60 1.73
C PHE A 241 2.35 16.25 1.09
N VAL A 242 2.88 15.08 1.43
CA VAL A 242 4.16 14.59 0.89
C VAL A 242 3.90 13.62 -0.24
N GLY A 243 4.44 13.92 -1.42
CA GLY A 243 4.34 13.05 -2.60
C GLY A 243 4.02 13.80 -3.88
N ARG A 244 4.02 13.08 -4.98
CA ARG A 244 3.88 13.67 -6.33
C ARG A 244 2.51 14.29 -6.53
N TYR A 245 2.47 15.54 -6.96
CA TYR A 245 1.25 16.29 -7.30
C TYR A 245 1.07 16.50 -8.82
N ASP A 246 2.03 16.07 -9.63
CA ASP A 246 2.04 16.19 -11.08
C ASP A 246 1.44 14.99 -11.82
N VAL A 247 0.99 13.97 -11.09
CA VAL A 247 0.46 12.71 -11.65
C VAL A 247 -0.87 12.92 -12.38
N VAL A 248 -1.74 13.79 -11.85
CA VAL A 248 -3.04 14.16 -12.45
C VAL A 248 -3.18 15.68 -12.41
N PRO A 249 -2.55 16.43 -13.35
CA PRO A 249 -2.45 17.88 -13.28
C PRO A 249 -3.78 18.62 -13.17
N ARG A 250 -4.81 18.13 -13.88
CA ARG A 250 -6.16 18.73 -13.82
C ARG A 250 -6.80 18.56 -12.43
N TYR A 251 -6.58 17.41 -11.77
CA TYR A 251 -7.04 17.22 -10.40
C TYR A 251 -6.32 18.15 -9.43
N TYR A 252 -4.99 18.26 -9.54
CA TYR A 252 -4.23 19.20 -8.71
C TYR A 252 -4.66 20.65 -8.92
N ALA A 253 -4.96 21.06 -10.16
CA ALA A 253 -5.52 22.37 -10.43
C ALA A 253 -6.88 22.59 -9.74
N THR A 254 -7.75 21.58 -9.70
CA THR A 254 -9.02 21.61 -8.93
C THR A 254 -8.77 21.77 -7.43
N VAL A 255 -7.80 21.04 -6.88
CA VAL A 255 -7.40 21.17 -5.47
C VAL A 255 -6.92 22.59 -5.16
N ARG A 256 -6.10 23.18 -6.03
CA ARG A 256 -5.60 24.55 -5.88
C ARG A 256 -6.72 25.60 -5.98
N ALA A 257 -7.68 25.40 -6.88
CA ALA A 257 -8.86 26.27 -6.99
C ALA A 257 -9.72 26.21 -5.73
N LEU A 258 -9.91 25.01 -5.17
CA LEU A 258 -10.69 24.83 -3.95
C LEU A 258 -10.03 25.52 -2.73
N LEU A 259 -8.70 25.44 -2.60
CA LEU A 259 -7.97 26.17 -1.56
C LEU A 259 -8.21 27.68 -1.64
N ALA A 260 -8.24 28.25 -2.86
CA ALA A 260 -8.53 29.67 -3.08
C ALA A 260 -10.01 30.00 -2.77
N GLU A 261 -10.95 29.12 -3.12
CA GLU A 261 -12.37 29.28 -2.82
C GLU A 261 -12.67 29.32 -1.32
N TYR A 262 -11.97 28.49 -0.53
CA TYR A 262 -12.09 28.46 0.94
C TYR A 262 -11.20 29.49 1.64
N ASP A 263 -10.51 30.36 0.90
CA ASP A 263 -9.58 31.34 1.44
C ASP A 263 -8.56 30.72 2.44
N MET A 264 -8.01 29.55 2.03
CA MET A 264 -7.05 28.82 2.84
C MET A 264 -5.65 29.40 2.65
N PRO A 265 -4.98 29.85 3.73
CA PRO A 265 -3.64 30.38 3.63
C PRO A 265 -2.65 29.34 3.09
N PRO A 266 -1.80 29.69 2.10
CA PRO A 266 -0.86 28.74 1.48
C PRO A 266 0.07 28.03 2.49
N GLU A 267 0.44 28.71 3.57
CA GLU A 267 1.29 28.19 4.65
C GLU A 267 0.60 27.10 5.49
N ARG A 268 -0.73 26.99 5.39
CA ARG A 268 -1.53 25.95 6.07
C ARG A 268 -1.69 24.68 5.24
N PHE A 269 -1.35 24.72 3.94
CA PHE A 269 -1.47 23.60 3.02
C PHE A 269 -0.18 23.43 2.23
N VAL A 270 0.76 22.65 2.80
CA VAL A 270 2.10 22.46 2.26
C VAL A 270 2.11 21.23 1.34
N PHE A 271 2.38 21.43 0.07
CA PHE A 271 2.60 20.35 -0.91
C PHE A 271 4.09 20.26 -1.21
N THR A 272 4.76 19.27 -0.65
CA THR A 272 6.23 19.18 -0.73
C THR A 272 6.73 18.64 -2.07
N GLY A 273 5.91 17.87 -2.80
CA GLY A 273 6.40 16.97 -3.84
C GLY A 273 7.05 15.72 -3.24
N PRO A 274 7.73 14.92 -4.06
CA PRO A 274 8.52 13.78 -3.57
C PRO A 274 9.74 14.29 -2.80
N VAL A 275 10.05 13.63 -1.68
CA VAL A 275 11.17 13.98 -0.79
C VAL A 275 12.04 12.74 -0.51
N PRO A 276 13.33 12.92 -0.16
CA PRO A 276 14.18 11.82 0.31
C PRO A 276 13.66 11.20 1.62
N ASP A 277 14.05 9.96 1.91
CA ASP A 277 13.64 9.21 3.11
C ASP A 277 13.91 9.96 4.43
N ALA A 278 15.04 10.67 4.54
CA ALA A 278 15.37 11.45 5.73
C ALA A 278 14.37 12.59 5.99
N GLU A 279 13.95 13.29 4.93
CA GLU A 279 12.93 14.34 5.02
C GLU A 279 11.54 13.73 5.26
N LEU A 280 11.20 12.61 4.60
CA LEU A 280 9.94 11.90 4.84
C LEU A 280 9.84 11.48 6.32
N ALA A 281 10.91 10.92 6.88
CA ALA A 281 10.98 10.58 8.29
C ALA A 281 10.85 11.81 9.21
N ALA A 282 11.43 12.95 8.83
CA ALA A 282 11.28 14.21 9.56
C ALA A 282 9.82 14.71 9.54
N TYR A 283 9.11 14.60 8.41
CA TYR A 283 7.67 14.91 8.34
C TYR A 283 6.85 13.98 9.23
N TYR A 284 7.14 12.69 9.26
CA TYR A 284 6.47 11.76 10.19
C TYR A 284 6.77 12.15 11.65
N ARG A 285 8.02 12.39 12.03
CA ARG A 285 8.39 12.78 13.42
C ARG A 285 7.74 14.08 13.87
N SER A 286 7.50 15.01 12.96
CA SER A 286 6.86 16.30 13.26
C SER A 286 5.33 16.26 13.17
N ALA A 287 4.75 15.14 12.75
CA ALA A 287 3.32 15.01 12.60
C ALA A 287 2.61 14.74 13.93
N SER A 288 1.55 15.50 14.21
CA SER A 288 0.66 15.26 15.34
C SER A 288 -0.28 14.09 15.06
N VAL A 289 -0.79 14.00 13.82
CA VAL A 289 -1.67 12.93 13.33
C VAL A 289 -1.40 12.67 11.85
N TYR A 290 -1.31 11.41 11.47
CA TYR A 290 -1.43 11.00 10.07
C TYR A 290 -2.90 10.85 9.70
N ILE A 291 -3.34 11.52 8.63
CA ILE A 291 -4.73 11.47 8.20
C ILE A 291 -4.87 11.04 6.73
N SER A 292 -5.77 10.08 6.46
CA SER A 292 -6.13 9.66 5.11
C SER A 292 -7.64 9.66 4.90
N LEU A 293 -8.11 10.44 3.93
CA LEU A 293 -9.51 10.48 3.50
C LEU A 293 -9.73 9.75 2.17
N SER A 294 -8.79 8.87 1.80
CA SER A 294 -8.84 8.08 0.57
C SER A 294 -10.13 7.26 0.48
N GLU A 295 -10.74 7.25 -0.71
CA GLU A 295 -11.91 6.41 -1.00
C GLU A 295 -11.55 5.07 -1.64
N HIS A 296 -10.30 4.91 -2.06
CA HIS A 296 -9.83 3.66 -2.63
C HIS A 296 -8.33 3.46 -2.38
N GLU A 297 -8.00 2.32 -1.76
CA GLU A 297 -6.65 1.83 -1.48
C GLU A 297 -6.61 0.32 -1.69
N GLY A 298 -5.51 -0.18 -2.25
CA GLY A 298 -5.23 -1.63 -2.32
C GLY A 298 -4.53 -2.16 -1.07
N PHE A 299 -3.73 -1.30 -0.38
CA PHE A 299 -3.05 -1.60 0.88
C PHE A 299 -2.86 -0.34 1.73
N CYS A 300 -2.33 0.74 1.14
CA CYS A 300 -1.99 2.00 1.81
C CYS A 300 -0.73 1.87 2.71
N VAL A 301 0.44 1.70 2.10
CA VAL A 301 1.75 1.66 2.77
C VAL A 301 1.96 2.77 3.81
N PRO A 302 1.56 4.05 3.56
CA PRO A 302 1.75 5.12 4.54
C PRO A 302 1.05 4.92 5.89
N LEU A 303 0.02 4.07 5.98
CA LEU A 303 -0.57 3.69 7.28
C LEU A 303 0.41 2.89 8.13
N VAL A 304 1.11 1.93 7.50
CA VAL A 304 2.13 1.13 8.19
C VAL A 304 3.34 1.98 8.55
N GLU A 305 3.75 2.89 7.66
CA GLU A 305 4.83 3.85 7.94
C GLU A 305 4.49 4.78 9.12
N ALA A 306 3.28 5.34 9.16
CA ALA A 306 2.82 6.18 10.26
C ALA A 306 2.80 5.42 11.59
N MET A 307 2.28 4.18 11.59
CA MET A 307 2.31 3.31 12.77
C MET A 307 3.74 3.05 13.25
N ALA A 308 4.67 2.79 12.33
CA ALA A 308 6.08 2.51 12.65
C ALA A 308 6.86 3.74 13.13
N MET A 309 6.40 4.93 12.77
CA MET A 309 6.97 6.21 13.22
C MET A 309 6.29 6.76 14.48
N ASP A 310 5.46 5.93 15.16
CA ASP A 310 4.68 6.31 16.35
C ASP A 310 3.80 7.56 16.11
N VAL A 311 3.24 7.70 14.92
CA VAL A 311 2.28 8.76 14.58
C VAL A 311 0.86 8.20 14.69
N PRO A 312 -0.03 8.80 15.50
CA PRO A 312 -1.40 8.34 15.58
C PRO A 312 -2.10 8.48 14.22
N VAL A 313 -2.78 7.42 13.80
CA VAL A 313 -3.44 7.33 12.50
C VAL A 313 -4.92 7.58 12.63
N MET A 314 -5.45 8.46 11.79
CA MET A 314 -6.88 8.61 11.53
C MET A 314 -7.17 8.38 10.05
N ALA A 315 -8.10 7.49 9.71
CA ALA A 315 -8.39 7.17 8.31
C ALA A 315 -9.87 6.89 8.03
N TYR A 316 -10.34 7.31 6.86
CA TYR A 316 -11.64 6.91 6.35
C TYR A 316 -11.63 5.42 5.99
N ALA A 317 -12.61 4.68 6.52
CA ALA A 317 -12.70 3.23 6.38
C ALA A 317 -13.19 2.81 4.98
N ALA A 318 -12.33 2.93 3.95
CA ALA A 318 -12.63 2.55 2.58
C ALA A 318 -11.54 1.67 1.96
N GLY A 319 -11.93 0.82 1.01
CA GLY A 319 -10.99 -0.11 0.35
C GLY A 319 -10.26 -0.99 1.35
N ALA A 320 -8.96 -1.09 1.21
CA ALA A 320 -8.11 -1.89 2.11
C ALA A 320 -7.73 -1.22 3.43
N VAL A 321 -8.16 0.02 3.71
CA VAL A 321 -7.81 0.72 4.96
C VAL A 321 -8.18 -0.08 6.21
N PRO A 322 -9.40 -0.66 6.34
CA PRO A 322 -9.75 -1.49 7.48
C PRO A 322 -8.86 -2.72 7.64
N ASP A 323 -8.47 -3.35 6.53
CA ASP A 323 -7.61 -4.53 6.54
C ASP A 323 -6.19 -4.18 6.96
N THR A 324 -5.63 -3.10 6.42
CA THR A 324 -4.27 -2.65 6.76
C THR A 324 -4.19 -2.22 8.22
N LEU A 325 -5.16 -1.50 8.73
CA LEU A 325 -5.19 -1.10 10.14
C LEU A 325 -5.54 -2.26 11.09
N GLY A 326 -6.37 -3.22 10.66
CA GLY A 326 -6.73 -4.39 11.47
C GLY A 326 -7.34 -4.04 12.82
N GLY A 327 -8.09 -2.93 12.90
CA GLY A 327 -8.67 -2.40 14.12
C GLY A 327 -7.76 -1.45 14.91
N ALA A 328 -6.53 -1.20 14.45
CA ALA A 328 -5.66 -0.15 15.00
C ALA A 328 -6.00 1.23 14.40
N GLY A 329 -5.47 2.29 14.99
CA GLY A 329 -5.77 3.66 14.57
C GLY A 329 -7.22 4.06 14.86
N VAL A 330 -7.59 5.27 14.44
CA VAL A 330 -8.97 5.75 14.46
C VAL A 330 -9.56 5.63 13.06
N GLN A 331 -10.55 4.76 12.91
CA GLN A 331 -11.25 4.55 11.65
C GLN A 331 -12.67 5.10 11.75
N PHE A 332 -13.15 5.77 10.72
CA PHE A 332 -14.50 6.33 10.72
C PHE A 332 -15.24 6.06 9.40
N ALA A 333 -16.53 5.84 9.52
CA ALA A 333 -17.55 5.78 8.49
C ALA A 333 -18.91 5.99 9.17
N PRO A 334 -19.86 6.74 8.57
CA PRO A 334 -19.79 7.39 7.26
C PRO A 334 -18.76 8.53 7.21
N LYS A 335 -18.49 9.10 6.01
CA LYS A 335 -17.57 10.23 5.83
C LYS A 335 -18.24 11.55 6.23
N ASP A 336 -18.47 11.72 7.52
CA ASP A 336 -18.91 12.98 8.12
C ASP A 336 -17.70 13.81 8.51
N LEU A 337 -17.44 14.89 7.74
CA LEU A 337 -16.25 15.71 7.91
C LEU A 337 -16.31 16.63 9.14
N GLU A 338 -17.49 16.95 9.65
CA GLU A 338 -17.65 17.72 10.89
C GLU A 338 -17.24 16.86 12.08
N GLN A 339 -17.80 15.65 12.20
CA GLN A 339 -17.40 14.69 13.23
C GLN A 339 -15.93 14.28 13.09
N ALA A 340 -15.45 14.12 11.85
CA ALA A 340 -14.04 13.80 11.60
C ALA A 340 -13.10 14.92 12.08
N ALA A 341 -13.49 16.20 11.96
CA ALA A 341 -12.71 17.32 12.49
C ALA A 341 -12.63 17.31 14.02
N GLU A 342 -13.72 16.98 14.71
CA GLU A 342 -13.74 16.82 16.17
C GLU A 342 -12.85 15.64 16.61
N LEU A 343 -12.97 14.47 15.96
CA LEU A 343 -12.13 13.30 16.23
C LEU A 343 -10.65 13.60 16.00
N LEU A 344 -10.34 14.36 14.94
CA LEU A 344 -8.96 14.78 14.63
C LEU A 344 -8.40 15.66 15.75
N GLY A 345 -9.21 16.58 16.29
CA GLY A 345 -8.85 17.41 17.43
C GLY A 345 -8.63 16.59 18.71
N MET A 346 -9.53 15.66 19.00
CA MET A 346 -9.36 14.75 20.15
C MET A 346 -8.06 13.97 20.04
N LEU A 347 -7.75 13.42 18.87
CA LEU A 347 -6.53 12.64 18.66
C LEU A 347 -5.26 13.51 18.75
N ALA A 348 -5.35 14.81 18.41
CA ALA A 348 -4.23 15.74 18.52
C ALA A 348 -3.94 16.19 19.96
N PHE A 349 -4.99 16.35 20.80
CA PHE A 349 -4.86 16.99 22.11
C PHE A 349 -5.12 16.08 23.32
N ASP A 350 -5.82 14.94 23.16
CA ASP A 350 -6.07 13.98 24.25
C ASP A 350 -4.92 12.96 24.28
N GLU A 351 -4.00 13.14 25.24
CA GLU A 351 -2.83 12.27 25.42
C GLU A 351 -3.21 10.82 25.73
N GLU A 352 -4.26 10.60 26.56
CA GLU A 352 -4.69 9.24 26.93
C GLU A 352 -5.27 8.51 25.71
N LEU A 353 -6.07 9.19 24.90
CA LEU A 353 -6.59 8.63 23.65
C LEU A 353 -5.44 8.30 22.70
N ARG A 354 -4.50 9.23 22.52
CA ARG A 354 -3.34 9.06 21.65
C ARG A 354 -2.52 7.86 22.06
N ASP A 355 -2.19 7.71 23.33
CA ASP A 355 -1.41 6.59 23.85
C ASP A 355 -2.09 5.24 23.60
N ARG A 356 -3.40 5.15 23.84
CA ARG A 356 -4.19 3.94 23.53
C ARG A 356 -4.17 3.58 22.03
N VAL A 357 -4.25 4.60 21.17
CA VAL A 357 -4.19 4.41 19.72
C VAL A 357 -2.80 3.91 19.32
N LEU A 358 -1.74 4.53 19.81
CA LEU A 358 -0.35 4.13 19.53
C LEU A 358 -0.06 2.70 20.01
N ASP A 359 -0.54 2.31 21.19
CA ASP A 359 -0.38 0.94 21.67
C ASP A 359 -1.10 -0.09 20.77
N GLY A 360 -2.25 0.25 20.24
CA GLY A 360 -2.93 -0.56 19.23
C GLY A 360 -2.12 -0.69 17.94
N GLN A 361 -1.54 0.40 17.47
CA GLN A 361 -0.73 0.48 16.26
C GLN A 361 0.57 -0.33 16.41
N ARG A 362 1.27 -0.23 17.54
CA ARG A 362 2.49 -1.02 17.80
C ARG A 362 2.22 -2.52 17.75
N ARG A 363 1.10 -2.99 18.32
CA ARG A 363 0.72 -4.42 18.23
C ARG A 363 0.39 -4.83 16.78
N ARG A 364 -0.21 -3.93 16.01
CA ARG A 364 -0.52 -4.21 14.60
C ARG A 364 0.71 -4.40 13.74
N LEU A 365 1.81 -3.70 14.03
CA LEU A 365 3.07 -3.82 13.29
C LEU A 365 3.66 -5.23 13.31
N ASP A 366 3.35 -6.05 14.28
CA ASP A 366 3.80 -7.45 14.33
C ASP A 366 3.34 -8.28 13.13
N ASP A 367 2.23 -7.90 12.50
CA ASP A 367 1.71 -8.59 11.31
C ASP A 367 2.48 -8.24 10.02
N PHE A 368 3.31 -7.18 10.04
CA PHE A 368 4.10 -6.69 8.91
C PHE A 368 5.61 -6.90 9.08
N ASN A 369 6.05 -7.56 10.15
CA ASN A 369 7.46 -7.84 10.36
C ASN A 369 7.96 -8.96 9.43
N GLU A 370 9.29 -9.09 9.31
CA GLU A 370 9.93 -10.07 8.41
C GLU A 370 9.55 -11.52 8.74
N ALA A 371 9.36 -11.84 10.02
CA ALA A 371 8.99 -13.20 10.43
C ALA A 371 7.55 -13.55 9.98
N ALA A 372 6.63 -12.60 10.08
CA ALA A 372 5.26 -12.78 9.60
C ALA A 372 5.22 -12.96 8.08
N LEU A 373 6.00 -12.16 7.35
CA LEU A 373 6.09 -12.25 5.89
C LEU A 373 6.77 -13.55 5.46
N GLY A 374 7.86 -13.97 6.14
CA GLY A 374 8.56 -15.24 5.87
C GLY A 374 7.60 -16.43 5.98
N ARG A 375 6.83 -16.53 7.08
CA ARG A 375 5.81 -17.60 7.22
C ARG A 375 4.78 -17.64 6.09
N ARG A 376 4.41 -16.49 5.54
CA ARG A 376 3.47 -16.43 4.40
C ARG A 376 4.14 -16.89 3.10
N LEU A 377 5.41 -16.54 2.90
CA LEU A 377 6.19 -17.02 1.75
C LEU A 377 6.39 -18.53 1.81
N ASP A 378 6.73 -19.08 2.97
CA ASP A 378 6.85 -20.53 3.18
C ASP A 378 5.53 -21.25 2.86
N ALA A 379 4.41 -20.72 3.36
CA ALA A 379 3.10 -21.28 3.10
C ALA A 379 2.70 -21.17 1.61
N MET A 380 3.06 -20.07 0.93
CA MET A 380 2.89 -19.91 -0.52
C MET A 380 3.66 -21.01 -1.28
N ILE A 381 4.93 -21.19 -0.98
CA ILE A 381 5.77 -22.22 -1.62
C ILE A 381 5.19 -23.62 -1.37
N ALA A 382 4.82 -23.94 -0.14
CA ALA A 382 4.23 -25.24 0.22
C ALA A 382 2.91 -25.52 -0.50
N SER A 383 2.14 -24.49 -0.85
CA SER A 383 0.86 -24.66 -1.55
C SER A 383 1.02 -24.99 -3.03
N LEU A 384 2.21 -24.79 -3.61
CA LEU A 384 2.54 -25.01 -5.01
C LEU A 384 3.39 -26.29 -5.24
N SER A 385 3.85 -26.89 -4.15
CA SER A 385 4.63 -28.15 -4.15
C SER A 385 3.72 -29.36 -4.05
#